data_fd7e925dadae025cbe7ebf26bf64b296
#
_entry.id   fd7e925dadae025cbe7ebf26bf64b296
#
_cell.length_a   1.000
_cell.length_b   1.000
_cell.length_c   1.000
_cell.angle_alpha   90.00
_cell.angle_beta   90.00
_cell.angle_gamma   90.00
#
_symmetry.space_group_name_H-M   'P 1'
#
loop_
_entity.id
_entity.type
_entity.pdbx_description
1 polymer ?
#
loop_
_entity_poly.entity_id
_entity_poly.type
_entity_poly.pdbx_seq_one_letter_code
_entity_poly.pdbx_strand_id
1 'polypeptide(L)'
;MMGGFPGFGGSQLGGGMPFGGGGVPGASSFLGGAPSGGGGGGAPASSTAGASGPAVDPGSIQGTGWGAALAKDAAANANGPGGYCYKWVGQALRRHGVNVSGASAYMGADQLAKNPKFREVKVNPQDLGKLPAGAVVVWNKGPGHPHGHISIALGNGKEASDKIRNQITNYGTSVRVFLPK
;
A
#
# COMPACT_ATOMS: atom_id res chain seq x y z
N MET A 1 -22.09 -44.15 -20.52
CA MET A 1 -23.06 -44.02 -19.39
C MET A 1 -23.10 -42.57 -18.98
N MET A 2 -24.24 -41.95 -19.18
CA MET A 2 -24.54 -40.56 -18.86
C MET A 2 -24.87 -40.46 -17.37
N GLY A 3 -24.38 -39.44 -16.68
CA GLY A 3 -24.75 -39.11 -15.33
C GLY A 3 -24.86 -37.58 -15.21
N GLY A 4 -26.10 -37.08 -15.11
CA GLY A 4 -26.46 -35.69 -15.20
C GLY A 4 -26.26 -34.90 -13.94
N PHE A 5 -26.12 -33.60 -14.09
CA PHE A 5 -26.15 -32.56 -13.05
C PHE A 5 -27.58 -32.26 -12.60
N PRO A 6 -27.83 -32.03 -11.32
CA PRO A 6 -28.99 -31.25 -10.89
C PRO A 6 -28.64 -29.79 -10.64
N GLY A 7 -29.38 -28.91 -11.30
CA GLY A 7 -29.41 -27.47 -11.01
C GLY A 7 -30.22 -27.17 -9.74
N PHE A 8 -29.83 -26.12 -9.04
CA PHE A 8 -30.63 -25.38 -8.06
C PHE A 8 -30.60 -23.93 -8.52
N GLY A 9 -31.65 -23.29 -8.93
CA GLY A 9 -32.88 -22.92 -8.33
C GLY A 9 -32.69 -21.60 -7.60
N GLY A 10 -33.05 -20.47 -8.27
CA GLY A 10 -32.94 -19.11 -7.75
C GLY A 10 -33.95 -18.84 -6.60
N SER A 11 -33.67 -17.82 -5.84
CA SER A 11 -34.65 -17.04 -5.07
C SER A 11 -34.24 -15.58 -5.00
N GLN A 12 -34.98 -14.76 -5.71
CA GLN A 12 -35.10 -13.33 -5.50
C GLN A 12 -36.01 -13.10 -4.28
N LEU A 13 -35.63 -12.22 -3.40
CA LEU A 13 -36.50 -11.43 -2.55
C LEU A 13 -35.92 -10.03 -2.43
N GLY A 14 -36.55 -9.15 -2.93
CA GLY A 14 -37.09 -7.87 -2.87
C GLY A 14 -37.43 -7.40 -1.45
N GLY A 15 -36.91 -6.22 -1.06
CA GLY A 15 -37.24 -5.53 0.17
C GLY A 15 -36.86 -4.07 0.05
N GLY A 16 -37.76 -3.24 -0.45
CA GLY A 16 -37.65 -1.79 -0.44
C GLY A 16 -37.91 -1.24 0.97
N MET A 17 -37.18 -0.17 1.34
CA MET A 17 -37.44 0.60 2.55
C MET A 17 -37.84 2.03 2.16
N PRO A 18 -38.84 2.61 2.81
CA PRO A 18 -39.42 3.89 2.45
C PRO A 18 -38.70 5.08 3.04
N PHE A 19 -38.77 6.19 2.33
CA PHE A 19 -38.40 7.53 2.77
C PHE A 19 -39.27 7.99 3.94
N GLY A 20 -38.67 8.52 5.01
CA GLY A 20 -39.33 9.28 6.05
C GLY A 20 -38.68 10.64 6.21
N GLY A 21 -39.38 11.69 5.81
CA GLY A 21 -38.99 13.07 6.01
C GLY A 21 -39.44 13.62 7.38
N GLY A 22 -38.79 14.65 7.81
CA GLY A 22 -39.12 15.52 8.97
C GLY A 22 -37.94 16.41 9.24
N GLY A 23 -37.91 17.66 8.99
CA GLY A 23 -38.64 18.77 9.49
C GLY A 23 -37.77 19.57 10.45
N VAL A 24 -37.11 20.66 9.97
CA VAL A 24 -36.44 21.66 10.82
C VAL A 24 -37.46 22.79 11.06
N PRO A 25 -37.50 23.45 12.24
CA PRO A 25 -36.98 24.79 12.29
C PRO A 25 -36.37 25.19 13.65
N GLY A 26 -35.48 26.20 13.64
CA GLY A 26 -35.03 26.85 14.86
C GLY A 26 -33.86 27.79 14.61
N ALA A 27 -34.16 29.00 14.15
CA ALA A 27 -33.22 30.09 14.11
C ALA A 27 -32.97 30.63 15.52
N SER A 28 -31.74 30.95 15.85
CA SER A 28 -31.41 31.93 16.86
C SER A 28 -30.07 32.59 16.50
N SER A 29 -30.18 33.85 16.16
CA SER A 29 -29.10 34.81 15.94
C SER A 29 -28.37 35.10 17.23
N PHE A 30 -27.05 35.04 17.22
CA PHE A 30 -26.20 35.80 18.15
C PHE A 30 -25.11 36.52 17.37
N LEU A 31 -25.21 37.83 17.38
CA LEU A 31 -24.17 38.80 17.02
C LEU A 31 -23.09 38.79 18.10
N GLY A 32 -21.84 38.80 17.69
CA GLY A 32 -20.77 39.20 18.60
C GLY A 32 -19.36 38.85 18.13
N GLY A 33 -18.62 39.82 17.59
CA GLY A 33 -17.19 39.97 17.82
C GLY A 33 -16.26 39.17 16.90
N ALA A 34 -15.75 39.81 15.84
CA ALA A 34 -14.45 39.44 15.26
C ALA A 34 -13.31 39.83 16.21
N PRO A 35 -12.23 39.05 16.24
CA PRO A 35 -10.95 39.61 15.85
C PRO A 35 -10.28 38.79 14.73
N SER A 36 -9.73 39.49 13.79
CA SER A 36 -8.79 39.07 12.76
C SER A 36 -7.58 38.36 13.39
N GLY A 37 -7.43 37.10 13.03
CA GLY A 37 -6.24 36.30 13.29
C GLY A 37 -5.97 35.44 12.04
N GLY A 38 -4.94 35.79 11.28
CA GLY A 38 -4.47 35.00 10.15
C GLY A 38 -4.06 33.60 10.61
N GLY A 39 -4.81 32.58 10.18
CA GLY A 39 -4.49 31.20 10.34
C GLY A 39 -4.27 30.59 8.96
N GLY A 40 -3.01 30.49 8.56
CA GLY A 40 -2.64 29.72 7.39
C GLY A 40 -3.18 28.32 7.50
N GLY A 41 -4.05 27.93 6.56
CA GLY A 41 -4.48 26.54 6.38
C GLY A 41 -3.28 25.69 5.99
N GLY A 42 -2.58 25.15 6.97
CA GLY A 42 -1.59 24.12 6.78
C GLY A 42 -2.31 22.88 6.26
N ALA A 43 -2.14 22.58 4.97
CA ALA A 43 -2.42 21.26 4.47
C ALA A 43 -1.67 20.26 5.38
N PRO A 44 -2.27 19.11 5.71
CA PRO A 44 -1.56 18.11 6.50
C PRO A 44 -0.28 17.76 5.76
N ALA A 45 0.85 18.10 6.37
CA ALA A 45 2.16 17.74 5.87
C ALA A 45 2.16 16.23 5.73
N SER A 46 2.26 15.76 4.48
CA SER A 46 2.58 14.36 4.18
C SER A 46 3.88 14.09 4.93
N SER A 47 3.79 13.35 6.03
CA SER A 47 4.95 12.97 6.80
C SER A 47 5.80 12.03 5.95
N THR A 48 6.76 12.61 5.22
CA THR A 48 7.85 11.90 4.56
C THR A 48 8.88 11.48 5.59
N ALA A 49 8.43 10.90 6.70
CA ALA A 49 9.30 10.33 7.71
C ALA A 49 9.85 9.01 7.14
N GLY A 50 10.87 9.10 6.32
CA GLY A 50 11.71 7.98 5.93
C GLY A 50 12.72 7.66 7.03
N ALA A 51 13.36 6.51 6.96
CA ALA A 51 14.39 6.09 7.89
C ALA A 51 15.44 7.19 8.11
N SER A 52 15.68 7.52 9.38
CA SER A 52 16.74 8.46 9.75
C SER A 52 18.09 7.75 9.72
N GLY A 53 19.10 8.40 9.18
CA GLY A 53 20.46 7.86 9.16
C GLY A 53 21.07 7.78 7.75
N PRO A 54 22.32 7.32 7.65
CA PRO A 54 22.99 7.11 6.37
C PRO A 54 22.28 6.02 5.56
N ALA A 55 22.43 6.07 4.24
CA ALA A 55 21.97 5.00 3.38
C ALA A 55 22.81 3.73 3.64
N VAL A 56 22.14 2.59 3.69
CA VAL A 56 22.80 1.27 3.83
C VAL A 56 23.04 0.66 2.45
N ASP A 57 24.11 -0.15 2.34
CA ASP A 57 24.30 -1.02 1.17
C ASP A 57 23.37 -2.25 1.31
N PRO A 58 22.34 -2.37 0.48
CA PRO A 58 21.41 -3.48 0.60
C PRO A 58 22.03 -4.83 0.22
N GLY A 59 23.15 -4.85 -0.52
CA GLY A 59 23.86 -6.07 -0.85
C GLY A 59 24.53 -6.74 0.36
N SER A 60 24.77 -5.99 1.44
CA SER A 60 25.30 -6.52 2.70
C SER A 60 24.23 -7.09 3.64
N ILE A 61 22.95 -6.94 3.30
CA ILE A 61 21.84 -7.33 4.16
C ILE A 61 21.46 -8.78 3.92
N GLN A 62 21.53 -9.59 4.98
CA GLN A 62 21.05 -10.97 4.93
C GLN A 62 19.50 -10.99 4.84
N GLY A 63 19.00 -11.78 3.89
CA GLY A 63 17.57 -12.05 3.79
C GLY A 63 17.07 -12.95 4.93
N THR A 64 15.80 -12.88 5.24
CA THR A 64 15.15 -13.77 6.23
C THR A 64 14.36 -14.88 5.53
N GLY A 65 14.17 -16.00 6.22
CA GLY A 65 13.40 -17.12 5.67
C GLY A 65 11.95 -16.74 5.31
N TRP A 66 11.29 -15.96 6.17
CA TRP A 66 9.93 -15.51 5.86
C TRP A 66 9.89 -14.42 4.78
N GLY A 67 10.94 -13.60 4.65
CA GLY A 67 11.10 -12.67 3.54
C GLY A 67 11.20 -13.41 2.20
N ALA A 68 11.99 -14.49 2.15
CA ALA A 68 12.05 -15.36 0.96
C ALA A 68 10.70 -16.00 0.65
N ALA A 69 9.95 -16.45 1.67
CA ALA A 69 8.60 -17.00 1.51
C ALA A 69 7.61 -15.95 0.98
N LEU A 70 7.67 -14.72 1.50
CA LEU A 70 6.87 -13.59 1.03
C LEU A 70 7.17 -13.27 -0.43
N ALA A 71 8.44 -13.23 -0.83
CA ALA A 71 8.85 -12.96 -2.21
C ALA A 71 8.36 -14.05 -3.16
N LYS A 72 8.48 -15.32 -2.78
CA LYS A 72 7.99 -16.47 -3.55
C LYS A 72 6.48 -16.40 -3.75
N ASP A 73 5.73 -16.10 -2.70
CA ASP A 73 4.27 -15.96 -2.74
C ASP A 73 3.84 -14.78 -3.61
N ALA A 74 4.50 -13.63 -3.46
CA ALA A 74 4.24 -12.46 -4.30
C ALA A 74 4.50 -12.75 -5.78
N ALA A 75 5.61 -13.41 -6.10
CA ALA A 75 5.94 -13.78 -7.47
C ALA A 75 4.92 -14.77 -8.09
N ALA A 76 4.49 -15.76 -7.33
CA ALA A 76 3.51 -16.76 -7.78
C ALA A 76 2.14 -16.14 -8.08
N ASN A 77 1.82 -15.02 -7.45
CA ASN A 77 0.52 -14.35 -7.58
C ASN A 77 0.57 -13.02 -8.35
N ALA A 78 1.71 -12.61 -8.90
CA ALA A 78 1.88 -11.36 -9.65
C ALA A 78 1.36 -11.49 -11.10
N ASN A 79 0.08 -11.74 -11.26
CA ASN A 79 -0.60 -12.00 -12.55
C ASN A 79 -1.82 -11.09 -12.77
N GLY A 80 -1.88 -9.98 -12.06
CA GLY A 80 -2.98 -9.03 -12.13
C GLY A 80 -2.90 -8.08 -13.32
N PRO A 81 -3.98 -7.35 -13.59
CA PRO A 81 -3.94 -6.23 -14.51
C PRO A 81 -3.06 -5.12 -13.95
N GLY A 82 -2.37 -4.39 -14.84
CA GLY A 82 -1.55 -3.24 -14.44
C GLY A 82 -2.35 -2.17 -13.69
N GLY A 83 -1.67 -1.43 -12.81
CA GLY A 83 -2.28 -0.34 -12.04
C GLY A 83 -2.87 -0.73 -10.68
N TYR A 84 -2.78 -1.99 -10.28
CA TYR A 84 -3.31 -2.50 -9.00
C TYR A 84 -2.22 -3.00 -8.05
N CYS A 85 -1.01 -2.45 -8.13
CA CYS A 85 0.15 -2.87 -7.33
C CYS A 85 -0.17 -3.02 -5.84
N TYR A 86 -0.88 -2.06 -5.24
CA TYR A 86 -1.19 -2.08 -3.82
C TYR A 86 -2.15 -3.21 -3.42
N LYS A 87 -3.11 -3.53 -4.27
CA LYS A 87 -4.02 -4.67 -4.05
C LYS A 87 -3.23 -5.99 -3.99
N TRP A 88 -2.36 -6.22 -4.95
CA TRP A 88 -1.63 -7.49 -5.09
C TRP A 88 -0.57 -7.65 -4.00
N VAL A 89 0.22 -6.61 -3.74
CA VAL A 89 1.19 -6.62 -2.63
C VAL A 89 0.48 -6.73 -1.28
N GLY A 90 -0.61 -6.00 -1.06
CA GLY A 90 -1.41 -6.09 0.15
C GLY A 90 -1.98 -7.48 0.40
N GLN A 91 -2.37 -8.22 -0.65
CA GLN A 91 -2.80 -9.61 -0.54
C GLN A 91 -1.64 -10.54 -0.15
N ALA A 92 -0.45 -10.39 -0.77
CA ALA A 92 0.73 -11.15 -0.41
C ALA A 92 1.11 -10.91 1.07
N LEU A 93 1.21 -9.65 1.49
CA LEU A 93 1.50 -9.27 2.86
C LEU A 93 0.49 -9.87 3.86
N ARG A 94 -0.79 -9.85 3.53
CA ARG A 94 -1.87 -10.36 4.39
C ARG A 94 -1.78 -11.87 4.60
N ARG A 95 -1.44 -12.64 3.55
CA ARG A 95 -1.18 -14.09 3.68
C ARG A 95 -0.01 -14.39 4.63
N HIS A 96 0.89 -13.45 4.81
CA HIS A 96 2.01 -13.53 5.76
C HIS A 96 1.76 -12.80 7.10
N GLY A 97 0.49 -12.47 7.39
CA GLY A 97 0.08 -11.87 8.67
C GLY A 97 0.44 -10.39 8.82
N VAL A 98 0.59 -9.67 7.69
CA VAL A 98 0.82 -8.23 7.67
C VAL A 98 -0.35 -7.55 6.98
N ASN A 99 -1.12 -6.77 7.72
CA ASN A 99 -2.25 -6.04 7.17
C ASN A 99 -1.82 -4.62 6.77
N VAL A 100 -2.09 -4.28 5.53
CA VAL A 100 -2.01 -2.91 5.01
C VAL A 100 -3.31 -2.57 4.30
N SER A 101 -3.76 -1.33 4.44
CA SER A 101 -5.03 -0.85 3.90
C SER A 101 -4.92 0.59 3.41
N GLY A 102 -5.84 0.99 2.53
CA GLY A 102 -5.89 2.34 1.98
C GLY A 102 -6.13 2.34 0.47
N ALA A 103 -6.37 3.51 -0.06
CA ALA A 103 -6.68 3.71 -1.47
C ALA A 103 -5.44 3.84 -2.37
N SER A 104 -4.25 4.04 -1.79
CA SER A 104 -3.02 4.36 -2.53
C SER A 104 -1.82 3.65 -1.95
N ALA A 105 -0.89 3.26 -2.81
CA ALA A 105 0.29 2.49 -2.44
C ALA A 105 1.18 3.20 -1.41
N TYR A 106 1.38 4.52 -1.55
CA TYR A 106 2.21 5.29 -0.61
C TYR A 106 1.69 5.25 0.83
N MET A 107 0.37 5.03 1.04
CA MET A 107 -0.22 4.91 2.39
C MET A 107 0.24 3.65 3.13
N GLY A 108 0.67 2.64 2.41
CA GLY A 108 1.22 1.41 3.00
C GLY A 108 2.54 1.63 3.74
N ALA A 109 3.31 2.66 3.37
CA ALA A 109 4.61 2.92 3.97
C ALA A 109 4.54 3.20 5.48
N ASP A 110 3.61 4.05 5.92
CA ASP A 110 3.46 4.37 7.34
C ASP A 110 2.95 3.19 8.17
N GLN A 111 2.19 2.30 7.55
CA GLN A 111 1.70 1.08 8.19
C GLN A 111 2.83 0.05 8.34
N LEU A 112 3.68 -0.08 7.32
CA LEU A 112 4.86 -0.94 7.37
C LEU A 112 5.88 -0.43 8.37
N ALA A 113 6.09 0.88 8.49
CA ALA A 113 6.99 1.48 9.48
C ALA A 113 6.59 1.17 10.93
N LYS A 114 5.29 1.03 11.19
CA LYS A 114 4.75 0.68 12.52
C LYS A 114 4.64 -0.82 12.74
N ASN A 115 4.89 -1.64 11.72
CA ASN A 115 4.73 -3.09 11.84
C ASN A 115 5.98 -3.74 12.42
N PRO A 116 5.88 -4.52 13.51
CA PRO A 116 7.04 -5.13 14.19
C PRO A 116 7.80 -6.13 13.32
N LYS A 117 7.19 -6.68 12.27
CA LYS A 117 7.84 -7.62 11.34
C LYS A 117 8.79 -6.95 10.35
N PHE A 118 8.79 -5.61 10.30
CA PHE A 118 9.65 -4.85 9.40
C PHE A 118 10.56 -3.89 10.15
N ARG A 119 11.68 -3.58 9.51
CA ARG A 119 12.50 -2.41 9.83
C ARG A 119 12.62 -1.54 8.59
N GLU A 120 12.46 -0.24 8.74
CA GLU A 120 12.70 0.70 7.67
C GLU A 120 14.19 0.99 7.54
N VAL A 121 14.68 1.04 6.31
CA VAL A 121 16.06 1.40 6.00
C VAL A 121 16.11 2.42 4.88
N LYS A 122 17.13 3.28 4.90
CA LYS A 122 17.40 4.20 3.81
C LYS A 122 18.31 3.51 2.80
N VAL A 123 17.89 3.45 1.54
CA VAL A 123 18.65 2.84 0.44
C VAL A 123 18.71 3.85 -0.71
N ASN A 124 19.86 3.96 -1.36
CA ASN A 124 19.95 4.76 -2.58
C ASN A 124 19.16 4.09 -3.70
N PRO A 125 18.40 4.86 -4.50
CA PRO A 125 17.60 4.29 -5.59
C PRO A 125 18.39 3.43 -6.59
N GLN A 126 19.68 3.72 -6.79
CA GLN A 126 20.56 2.96 -7.67
C GLN A 126 20.88 1.56 -7.14
N ASP A 127 20.77 1.37 -5.81
CA ASP A 127 21.13 0.12 -5.14
C ASP A 127 19.92 -0.79 -4.86
N LEU A 128 18.71 -0.37 -5.23
CA LEU A 128 17.48 -1.14 -4.97
C LEU A 128 17.51 -2.54 -5.58
N GLY A 129 18.19 -2.73 -6.70
CA GLY A 129 18.36 -4.05 -7.32
C GLY A 129 19.14 -5.07 -6.47
N LYS A 130 19.86 -4.62 -5.44
CA LYS A 130 20.61 -5.47 -4.50
C LYS A 130 19.80 -5.89 -3.28
N LEU A 131 18.52 -5.46 -3.17
CA LEU A 131 17.67 -5.77 -2.03
C LEU A 131 17.45 -7.28 -1.87
N PRO A 132 17.47 -7.79 -0.62
CA PRO A 132 17.15 -9.18 -0.36
C PRO A 132 15.68 -9.49 -0.66
N ALA A 133 15.37 -10.76 -0.89
CA ALA A 133 14.02 -11.23 -1.12
C ALA A 133 13.10 -10.86 0.05
N GLY A 134 11.89 -10.37 -0.28
CA GLY A 134 10.88 -9.95 0.69
C GLY A 134 10.98 -8.49 1.14
N ALA A 135 12.02 -7.75 0.75
CA ALA A 135 12.06 -6.31 0.99
C ALA A 135 10.89 -5.64 0.28
N VAL A 136 10.15 -4.78 0.99
CA VAL A 136 9.03 -4.03 0.44
C VAL A 136 9.51 -2.63 0.07
N VAL A 137 9.30 -2.24 -1.19
CA VAL A 137 9.70 -0.95 -1.72
C VAL A 137 8.44 -0.13 -1.97
N VAL A 138 8.35 1.04 -1.38
CA VAL A 138 7.21 1.96 -1.51
C VAL A 138 7.68 3.29 -2.05
N TRP A 139 7.20 3.65 -3.23
CA TRP A 139 7.41 4.94 -3.86
C TRP A 139 6.27 5.89 -3.53
N ASN A 140 6.61 7.12 -3.20
CA ASN A 140 5.63 8.16 -2.93
C ASN A 140 4.90 8.58 -4.22
N LYS A 141 3.79 9.29 -4.05
CA LYS A 141 3.07 9.92 -5.17
C LYS A 141 3.95 10.95 -5.88
N GLY A 142 3.73 11.11 -7.17
CA GLY A 142 4.42 12.08 -8.00
C GLY A 142 3.75 12.27 -9.35
N PRO A 143 4.31 13.12 -10.22
CA PRO A 143 3.79 13.32 -11.57
C PRO A 143 3.65 11.98 -12.32
N GLY A 144 2.48 11.74 -12.91
CA GLY A 144 2.20 10.48 -13.60
C GLY A 144 1.90 9.27 -12.70
N HIS A 145 2.14 9.38 -11.38
CA HIS A 145 1.92 8.30 -10.41
C HIS A 145 1.22 8.82 -9.15
N PRO A 146 -0.06 9.25 -9.24
CA PRO A 146 -0.77 9.90 -8.13
C PRO A 146 -0.99 8.99 -6.93
N HIS A 147 -0.92 7.67 -7.12
CA HIS A 147 -1.07 6.67 -6.06
C HIS A 147 0.27 6.12 -5.54
N GLY A 148 1.42 6.60 -6.09
CA GLY A 148 2.71 5.99 -5.85
C GLY A 148 2.78 4.56 -6.39
N HIS A 149 3.77 3.80 -5.90
CA HIS A 149 3.92 2.38 -6.26
C HIS A 149 4.40 1.57 -5.05
N ILE A 150 4.06 0.30 -5.03
CA ILE A 150 4.55 -0.65 -4.03
C ILE A 150 4.88 -1.98 -4.70
N SER A 151 6.00 -2.56 -4.31
CA SER A 151 6.48 -3.85 -4.79
C SER A 151 7.23 -4.63 -3.72
N ILE A 152 7.44 -5.91 -3.97
CA ILE A 152 8.25 -6.81 -3.15
C ILE A 152 9.47 -7.24 -3.98
N ALA A 153 10.67 -7.00 -3.46
CA ALA A 153 11.91 -7.42 -4.07
C ALA A 153 12.03 -8.95 -4.07
N LEU A 154 12.48 -9.53 -5.18
CA LEU A 154 12.63 -10.98 -5.34
C LEU A 154 14.04 -11.50 -4.98
N GLY A 155 14.98 -10.62 -4.61
CA GLY A 155 16.35 -10.98 -4.22
C GLY A 155 17.31 -11.22 -5.40
N ASN A 156 16.85 -10.97 -6.62
CA ASN A 156 17.62 -11.14 -7.86
C ASN A 156 17.53 -9.92 -8.78
N GLY A 157 17.31 -8.74 -8.20
CA GLY A 157 17.11 -7.49 -8.91
C GLY A 157 15.72 -7.26 -9.46
N LYS A 158 14.86 -8.28 -9.44
CA LYS A 158 13.47 -8.22 -9.91
C LYS A 158 12.51 -7.82 -8.80
N GLU A 159 11.32 -7.38 -9.20
CA GLU A 159 10.22 -7.08 -8.27
C GLU A 159 8.92 -7.78 -8.67
N ALA A 160 8.08 -8.05 -7.68
CA ALA A 160 6.70 -8.48 -7.85
C ALA A 160 5.74 -7.44 -7.26
N SER A 161 4.71 -7.10 -8.02
CA SER A 161 3.58 -6.30 -7.60
C SER A 161 2.30 -6.87 -8.22
N ASP A 162 1.57 -6.13 -9.02
CA ASP A 162 0.53 -6.67 -9.92
C ASP A 162 1.13 -7.53 -11.05
N LYS A 163 2.40 -7.30 -11.38
CA LYS A 163 3.20 -8.07 -12.35
C LYS A 163 4.62 -8.25 -11.82
N ILE A 164 5.32 -9.24 -12.36
CA ILE A 164 6.77 -9.35 -12.20
C ILE A 164 7.42 -8.39 -13.19
N ARG A 165 8.39 -7.60 -12.68
CA ARG A 165 9.27 -6.75 -13.50
C ARG A 165 10.72 -7.19 -13.34
N ASN A 166 11.48 -7.08 -14.42
CA ASN A 166 12.87 -7.54 -14.45
C ASN A 166 13.85 -6.64 -13.70
N GLN A 167 13.39 -5.55 -13.16
CA GLN A 167 14.13 -4.63 -12.30
C GLN A 167 13.18 -3.98 -11.29
N ILE A 168 13.71 -3.45 -10.19
CA ILE A 168 12.96 -2.58 -9.30
C ILE A 168 12.87 -1.22 -9.98
N THR A 169 11.65 -0.87 -10.38
CA THR A 169 11.40 0.33 -11.19
C THR A 169 11.61 1.60 -10.38
N ASN A 170 12.41 2.52 -10.90
CA ASN A 170 12.60 3.84 -10.30
C ASN A 170 11.53 4.80 -10.83
N TYR A 171 10.71 5.34 -9.94
CA TYR A 171 9.63 6.28 -10.26
C TYR A 171 10.03 7.75 -10.09
N GLY A 172 11.29 8.04 -9.75
CA GLY A 172 11.80 9.41 -9.62
C GLY A 172 11.24 10.21 -8.44
N THR A 173 10.56 9.55 -7.52
CA THR A 173 10.00 10.16 -6.31
C THR A 173 10.76 9.67 -5.06
N SER A 174 10.37 10.11 -3.87
CA SER A 174 10.94 9.56 -2.65
C SER A 174 10.54 8.10 -2.47
N VAL A 175 11.49 7.28 -2.06
CA VAL A 175 11.32 5.84 -1.83
C VAL A 175 11.56 5.49 -0.37
N ARG A 176 10.77 4.56 0.15
CA ARG A 176 10.92 3.96 1.47
C ARG A 176 11.07 2.46 1.34
N VAL A 177 12.00 1.88 2.08
CA VAL A 177 12.33 0.46 1.98
C VAL A 177 12.15 -0.20 3.34
N PHE A 178 11.45 -1.32 3.37
CA PHE A 178 11.11 -2.07 4.56
C PHE A 178 11.66 -3.50 4.44
N LEU A 179 12.55 -3.84 5.34
CA LEU A 179 13.19 -5.15 5.38
C LEU A 179 12.45 -6.06 6.37
N PRO A 180 12.14 -7.31 5.99
CA PRO A 180 11.70 -8.33 6.92
C PRO A 180 12.72 -8.55 8.05
N LYS A 181 12.25 -8.63 9.30
CA LYS A 181 13.05 -8.93 10.49
C LYS A 181 13.13 -10.42 10.74
#